data_6097313b06d5f5c69b04a2a6c317e57a
#
_entry.id   6097313b06d5f5c69b04a2a6c317e57a
#
_cell.length_a   1.000
_cell.length_b   1.000
_cell.length_c   1.000
_cell.angle_alpha   90.00
_cell.angle_beta   90.00
_cell.angle_gamma   90.00
#
_symmetry.space_group_name_H-M   'P 1'
#
loop_
_entity.id
_entity.type
_entity.pdbx_description
1 polymer ?
#
loop_
_entity_poly.entity_id
_entity_poly.type
_entity_poly.pdbx_seq_one_letter_code
_entity_poly.pdbx_strand_id
1 'polypeptide(L)'
;AAVACAKKIKTETAISKTSVSVATLASNEAAKFKDGELNVLVIGATGKVGSTVVKNLLSHKGISVTVTSRKHKTETVFENTGANVIDYDERYKAFDFADCVISATSGPHYTVTYYDLKNNIKTEKSRLFIDLAVPPDIDENIPKISGVRLINIDCIKQLANENNALKLDSVESAKEIIFEEIEVLKKDLAFHEFLPCMQSVKNAMPSDFSEKFIYKLKSDVSAEEFARILEIYRKCGENN
;
A
#
# COMPACT_ATOMS: atom_id res chain seq x y z
N ALA A 1 -24.38 0.62 -2.47
CA ALA A 1 -23.69 -0.21 -3.47
C ALA A 1 -22.18 0.14 -3.53
N ALA A 2 -21.74 1.35 -3.98
CA ALA A 2 -20.32 1.67 -4.23
C ALA A 2 -19.39 1.48 -3.02
N VAL A 3 -19.81 1.89 -1.81
CA VAL A 3 -19.01 1.71 -0.58
C VAL A 3 -18.88 0.22 -0.20
N ALA A 4 -19.91 -0.58 -0.41
CA ALA A 4 -19.88 -2.03 -0.16
C ALA A 4 -18.96 -2.72 -1.16
N CYS A 5 -19.04 -2.38 -2.46
CA CYS A 5 -18.15 -2.85 -3.52
C CYS A 5 -16.68 -2.51 -3.20
N ALA A 6 -16.38 -1.27 -2.82
CA ALA A 6 -15.04 -0.85 -2.44
C ALA A 6 -14.49 -1.64 -1.22
N LYS A 7 -15.33 -1.94 -0.23
CA LYS A 7 -14.95 -2.80 0.90
C LYS A 7 -14.66 -4.23 0.45
N LYS A 8 -15.52 -4.82 -0.39
CA LYS A 8 -15.35 -6.17 -0.94
C LYS A 8 -14.02 -6.28 -1.70
N ILE A 9 -13.74 -5.34 -2.61
CA ILE A 9 -12.47 -5.28 -3.33
C ILE A 9 -11.28 -5.22 -2.36
N LYS A 10 -11.36 -4.36 -1.34
CA LYS A 10 -10.27 -4.22 -0.36
C LYS A 10 -10.02 -5.46 0.46
N THR A 11 -11.04 -6.27 0.74
CA THR A 11 -10.92 -7.50 1.55
C THR A 11 -10.56 -8.72 0.72
N GLU A 12 -11.08 -8.83 -0.50
CA GLU A 12 -10.95 -10.02 -1.35
C GLU A 12 -9.76 -9.94 -2.31
N THR A 13 -9.21 -8.73 -2.53
CA THR A 13 -8.05 -8.55 -3.41
C THR A 13 -6.82 -8.00 -2.67
N ALA A 14 -5.64 -8.18 -3.26
CA ALA A 14 -4.39 -7.60 -2.73
C ALA A 14 -4.14 -6.15 -3.20
N ILE A 15 -5.09 -5.50 -3.88
CA ILE A 15 -4.91 -4.19 -4.52
C ILE A 15 -4.45 -3.09 -3.57
N SER A 16 -4.86 -3.17 -2.29
CA SER A 16 -4.50 -2.20 -1.26
C SER A 16 -3.31 -2.62 -0.40
N LYS A 17 -2.81 -3.84 -0.56
CA LYS A 17 -1.75 -4.42 0.29
C LYS A 17 -0.35 -4.22 -0.26
N THR A 18 -0.21 -3.96 -1.55
CA THR A 18 1.08 -3.84 -2.23
C THR A 18 1.55 -2.39 -2.29
N SER A 19 2.76 -2.14 -1.83
CA SER A 19 3.42 -0.84 -1.91
C SER A 19 4.26 -0.72 -3.17
N VAL A 20 4.20 0.42 -3.84
CA VAL A 20 4.91 0.70 -5.10
C VAL A 20 6.02 1.73 -4.93
N SER A 21 6.00 2.50 -3.84
CA SER A 21 7.02 3.51 -3.57
C SER A 21 8.32 2.88 -3.10
N VAL A 22 9.44 3.24 -3.73
CA VAL A 22 10.80 2.84 -3.30
C VAL A 22 11.03 3.12 -1.82
N ALA A 23 10.59 4.29 -1.32
CA ALA A 23 10.70 4.65 0.08
C ALA A 23 9.88 3.71 0.99
N THR A 24 8.68 3.32 0.57
CA THR A 24 7.83 2.42 1.35
C THR A 24 8.38 1.00 1.36
N LEU A 25 8.89 0.52 0.22
CA LEU A 25 9.53 -0.80 0.14
C LEU A 25 10.77 -0.86 1.02
N ALA A 26 11.63 0.16 0.96
CA ALA A 26 12.82 0.25 1.81
C ALA A 26 12.45 0.25 3.31
N SER A 27 11.42 0.99 3.70
CA SER A 27 10.94 1.01 5.07
C SER A 27 10.38 -0.35 5.51
N ASN A 28 9.68 -1.04 4.64
CA ASN A 28 9.15 -2.39 4.90
C ASN A 28 10.27 -3.42 5.03
N GLU A 29 11.31 -3.36 4.17
CA GLU A 29 12.47 -4.24 4.27
C GLU A 29 13.26 -3.99 5.57
N ALA A 30 13.39 -2.73 5.98
CA ALA A 30 13.97 -2.39 7.28
C ALA A 30 13.14 -2.98 8.43
N ALA A 31 11.81 -2.79 8.41
CA ALA A 31 10.92 -3.27 9.47
C ALA A 31 10.88 -4.80 9.60
N LYS A 32 11.13 -5.53 8.50
CA LYS A 32 11.21 -7.01 8.50
C LYS A 32 12.55 -7.56 8.95
N PHE A 33 13.57 -6.70 9.08
CA PHE A 33 14.95 -7.15 9.30
C PHE A 33 15.14 -7.84 10.66
N LYS A 34 14.41 -7.41 11.67
CA LYS A 34 14.52 -7.92 13.04
C LYS A 34 13.20 -7.78 13.78
N ASP A 35 12.83 -8.78 14.54
CA ASP A 35 11.70 -8.69 15.45
C ASP A 35 12.04 -7.84 16.69
N GLY A 36 11.04 -7.12 17.20
CA GLY A 36 11.15 -6.29 18.38
C GLY A 36 11.66 -4.87 18.10
N GLU A 37 12.52 -4.34 19.00
CA GLU A 37 13.05 -2.98 18.85
C GLU A 37 14.11 -2.90 17.75
N LEU A 38 13.94 -1.92 16.85
CA LEU A 38 14.83 -1.69 15.71
C LEU A 38 15.34 -0.25 15.72
N ASN A 39 16.66 -0.07 15.71
CA ASN A 39 17.29 1.23 15.58
C ASN A 39 17.67 1.50 14.12
N VAL A 40 17.05 2.49 13.51
CA VAL A 40 17.29 2.84 12.11
C VAL A 40 17.94 4.21 12.00
N LEU A 41 19.08 4.26 11.31
CA LEU A 41 19.75 5.50 10.92
C LEU A 41 19.38 5.86 9.49
N VAL A 42 18.90 7.09 9.25
CA VAL A 42 18.57 7.60 7.91
C VAL A 42 19.50 8.74 7.54
N ILE A 43 20.27 8.55 6.46
CA ILE A 43 21.15 9.55 5.86
C ILE A 43 20.41 10.18 4.67
N GLY A 44 20.40 11.51 4.59
CA GLY A 44 19.66 12.23 3.54
C GLY A 44 18.15 12.35 3.83
N ALA A 45 17.77 12.37 5.10
CA ALA A 45 16.38 12.43 5.58
C ALA A 45 15.59 13.67 5.09
N THR A 46 16.25 14.78 4.75
CA THR A 46 15.61 16.00 4.26
C THR A 46 15.23 15.95 2.77
N GLY A 47 15.74 14.96 2.03
CA GLY A 47 15.39 14.74 0.63
C GLY A 47 13.98 14.14 0.48
N LYS A 48 13.43 14.20 -0.76
CA LYS A 48 12.07 13.67 -1.06
C LYS A 48 11.90 12.20 -0.67
N VAL A 49 12.88 11.35 -1.00
CA VAL A 49 12.85 9.92 -0.68
C VAL A 49 13.07 9.72 0.83
N GLY A 50 14.14 10.31 1.39
CA GLY A 50 14.51 10.16 2.79
C GLY A 50 13.42 10.63 3.76
N SER A 51 12.76 11.75 3.49
CA SER A 51 11.65 12.24 4.32
C SER A 51 10.44 11.29 4.31
N THR A 52 10.18 10.65 3.19
CA THR A 52 9.12 9.62 3.09
C THR A 52 9.51 8.36 3.86
N VAL A 53 10.79 7.93 3.77
CA VAL A 53 11.32 6.81 4.56
C VAL A 53 11.14 7.07 6.06
N VAL A 54 11.54 8.25 6.54
CA VAL A 54 11.41 8.62 7.96
C VAL A 54 9.94 8.56 8.41
N LYS A 55 9.01 9.15 7.64
CA LYS A 55 7.58 9.11 7.94
C LYS A 55 7.05 7.68 8.03
N ASN A 56 7.44 6.84 7.09
CA ASN A 56 7.00 5.45 7.07
C ASN A 56 7.56 4.68 8.28
N LEU A 57 8.85 4.81 8.57
CA LEU A 57 9.48 4.14 9.72
C LEU A 57 8.83 4.56 11.04
N LEU A 58 8.57 5.85 11.25
CA LEU A 58 7.93 6.36 12.46
C LEU A 58 6.48 5.88 12.63
N SER A 59 5.83 5.41 11.57
CA SER A 59 4.50 4.80 11.66
C SER A 59 4.51 3.36 12.20
N HIS A 60 5.66 2.71 12.23
CA HIS A 60 5.83 1.35 12.77
C HIS A 60 6.15 1.39 14.27
N LYS A 61 5.44 0.60 15.06
CA LYS A 61 5.73 0.43 16.48
C LYS A 61 7.05 -0.30 16.69
N GLY A 62 7.85 0.14 17.66
CA GLY A 62 9.13 -0.49 18.01
C GLY A 62 10.31 -0.05 17.13
N ILE A 63 10.13 0.92 16.22
CA ILE A 63 11.24 1.48 15.43
C ILE A 63 11.66 2.83 15.98
N SER A 64 12.92 2.93 16.39
CA SER A 64 13.59 4.18 16.77
C SER A 64 14.34 4.72 15.56
N VAL A 65 13.99 5.94 15.14
CA VAL A 65 14.61 6.58 13.96
C VAL A 65 15.58 7.65 14.39
N THR A 66 16.81 7.56 13.90
CA THR A 66 17.82 8.61 13.98
C THR A 66 18.10 9.15 12.59
N VAL A 67 18.17 10.46 12.43
CA VAL A 67 18.46 11.14 11.14
C VAL A 67 19.74 11.94 11.24
N THR A 68 20.50 12.01 10.13
CA THR A 68 21.68 12.85 10.06
C THR A 68 21.35 14.23 9.52
N SER A 69 21.98 15.27 10.09
CA SER A 69 21.91 16.66 9.66
C SER A 69 23.28 17.23 9.32
N ARG A 70 23.37 18.01 8.24
CA ARG A 70 24.59 18.77 7.88
C ARG A 70 24.56 20.23 8.36
N LYS A 71 23.40 20.72 8.84
CA LYS A 71 23.21 22.13 9.27
C LYS A 71 22.06 22.19 10.28
N HIS A 72 22.13 23.14 11.20
CA HIS A 72 21.08 23.41 12.21
C HIS A 72 19.64 23.55 11.69
N LYS A 73 19.44 23.82 10.39
CA LYS A 73 18.10 23.87 9.77
C LYS A 73 17.36 22.54 9.74
N THR A 74 18.05 21.40 9.91
CA THR A 74 17.42 20.09 9.86
C THR A 74 16.74 19.74 11.18
N GLU A 75 17.23 20.29 12.29
CA GLU A 75 16.63 20.09 13.61
C GLU A 75 15.17 20.53 13.61
N THR A 76 14.89 21.71 13.03
CA THR A 76 13.53 22.25 12.96
C THR A 76 12.56 21.41 12.10
N VAL A 77 13.06 20.69 11.10
CA VAL A 77 12.23 19.84 10.22
C VAL A 77 11.75 18.58 10.94
N PHE A 78 12.55 18.05 11.86
CA PHE A 78 12.25 16.82 12.60
C PHE A 78 11.86 17.06 14.06
N GLU A 79 11.88 18.32 14.53
CA GLU A 79 11.25 18.71 15.79
C GLU A 79 9.80 18.21 15.82
N ASN A 80 9.41 17.55 16.91
CA ASN A 80 8.07 16.99 17.13
C ASN A 80 7.70 15.78 16.24
N THR A 81 8.62 15.22 15.45
CA THR A 81 8.33 14.00 14.67
C THR A 81 8.60 12.71 15.45
N GLY A 82 9.39 12.76 16.53
CA GLY A 82 9.85 11.60 17.28
C GLY A 82 11.16 11.00 16.74
N ALA A 83 11.76 11.58 15.69
CA ALA A 83 13.09 11.18 15.22
C ALA A 83 14.20 11.89 15.99
N ASN A 84 15.28 11.18 16.33
CA ASN A 84 16.49 11.76 16.89
C ASN A 84 17.33 12.39 15.78
N VAL A 85 17.89 13.57 16.02
CA VAL A 85 18.77 14.25 15.05
C VAL A 85 20.20 14.22 15.57
N ILE A 86 21.14 13.79 14.71
CA ILE A 86 22.59 13.84 15.00
C ILE A 86 23.32 14.59 13.88
N ASP A 87 24.51 15.08 14.18
CA ASP A 87 25.39 15.67 13.17
C ASP A 87 25.80 14.61 12.12
N TYR A 88 25.92 15.03 10.87
CA TYR A 88 26.32 14.13 9.78
C TYR A 88 27.68 13.47 10.04
N ASP A 89 28.60 14.19 10.65
CA ASP A 89 29.95 13.67 10.93
C ASP A 89 29.97 12.64 12.05
N GLU A 90 28.92 12.58 12.88
CA GLU A 90 28.73 11.56 13.89
C GLU A 90 28.14 10.24 13.38
N ARG A 91 27.74 10.16 12.10
CA ARG A 91 27.11 8.96 11.52
C ARG A 91 27.89 7.67 11.73
N TYR A 92 29.21 7.74 11.67
CA TYR A 92 30.06 6.56 11.86
C TYR A 92 29.98 5.97 13.28
N LYS A 93 29.83 6.83 14.30
CA LYS A 93 29.57 6.38 15.66
C LYS A 93 28.20 5.74 15.79
N ALA A 94 27.22 6.27 15.05
CA ALA A 94 25.86 5.76 15.05
C ALA A 94 25.74 4.39 14.37
N PHE A 95 26.62 4.01 13.46
CA PHE A 95 26.60 2.68 12.81
C PHE A 95 26.76 1.53 13.81
N ASP A 96 27.44 1.73 14.92
CA ASP A 96 27.62 0.67 15.93
C ASP A 96 26.29 0.37 16.64
N PHE A 97 25.45 1.36 16.86
CA PHE A 97 24.13 1.23 17.50
C PHE A 97 23.02 0.86 16.52
N ALA A 98 23.11 1.30 15.26
CA ALA A 98 22.10 1.06 14.24
C ALA A 98 22.00 -0.43 13.88
N ASP A 99 20.79 -0.95 13.80
CA ASP A 99 20.48 -2.26 13.25
C ASP A 99 20.24 -2.15 11.73
N CYS A 100 19.68 -1.02 11.28
CA CYS A 100 19.49 -0.72 9.87
C CYS A 100 19.98 0.70 9.55
N VAL A 101 20.63 0.86 8.40
CA VAL A 101 21.08 2.16 7.86
C VAL A 101 20.47 2.34 6.47
N ILE A 102 19.75 3.44 6.26
CA ILE A 102 19.17 3.78 4.96
C ILE A 102 19.81 5.07 4.47
N SER A 103 20.44 5.03 3.29
CA SER A 103 20.99 6.23 2.65
C SER A 103 20.16 6.62 1.43
N ALA A 104 19.81 7.91 1.33
CA ALA A 104 18.98 8.49 0.28
C ALA A 104 19.45 9.90 -0.07
N THR A 105 20.75 10.09 -0.30
CA THR A 105 21.31 11.38 -0.67
C THR A 105 21.38 11.54 -2.19
N SER A 106 21.66 12.75 -2.64
CA SER A 106 21.93 13.07 -4.04
C SER A 106 23.39 13.45 -4.28
N GLY A 107 24.28 13.13 -3.34
CA GLY A 107 25.71 13.43 -3.45
C GLY A 107 26.42 12.52 -4.45
N PRO A 108 27.53 12.97 -5.04
CA PRO A 108 28.28 12.15 -6.01
C PRO A 108 29.28 11.20 -5.35
N HIS A 109 29.41 11.19 -4.02
CA HIS A 109 30.42 10.44 -3.29
C HIS A 109 29.78 9.51 -2.25
N TYR A 110 30.45 8.42 -1.96
CA TYR A 110 30.04 7.51 -0.90
C TYR A 110 29.87 8.23 0.44
N THR A 111 28.75 8.04 1.07
CA THR A 111 28.46 8.46 2.45
C THR A 111 28.91 7.42 3.44
N VAL A 112 29.03 6.15 3.01
CA VAL A 112 29.48 5.01 3.80
C VAL A 112 30.52 4.25 2.99
N THR A 113 31.78 4.26 3.45
CA THR A 113 32.87 3.48 2.84
C THR A 113 33.14 2.20 3.61
N TYR A 114 33.69 1.19 2.94
CA TYR A 114 34.10 -0.06 3.58
C TYR A 114 35.08 0.16 4.74
N TYR A 115 36.10 1.00 4.52
CA TYR A 115 37.14 1.24 5.55
C TYR A 115 36.58 1.96 6.77
N ASP A 116 35.80 3.00 6.56
CA ASP A 116 35.22 3.76 7.67
C ASP A 116 34.24 2.91 8.45
N LEU A 117 33.40 2.13 7.77
CA LEU A 117 32.47 1.23 8.44
C LEU A 117 33.21 0.18 9.27
N LYS A 118 34.21 -0.49 8.69
CA LYS A 118 35.01 -1.53 9.36
C LYS A 118 35.71 -1.01 10.60
N ASN A 119 36.20 0.23 10.55
CA ASN A 119 36.95 0.83 11.66
C ASN A 119 36.04 1.33 12.80
N ASN A 120 34.77 1.60 12.52
CA ASN A 120 33.85 2.18 13.49
C ASN A 120 32.85 1.17 14.09
N ILE A 121 32.62 0.01 13.46
CA ILE A 121 31.84 -1.07 14.06
C ILE A 121 32.68 -1.82 15.09
N LYS A 122 32.17 -1.84 16.33
CA LYS A 122 32.78 -2.53 17.46
C LYS A 122 31.97 -3.72 17.95
N THR A 123 30.67 -3.71 17.71
CA THR A 123 29.76 -4.77 18.13
C THR A 123 29.51 -5.78 17.02
N GLU A 124 29.54 -7.06 17.37
CA GLU A 124 29.22 -8.15 16.48
C GLU A 124 27.71 -8.38 16.50
N LYS A 125 27.01 -7.76 15.56
CA LYS A 125 25.59 -7.97 15.32
C LYS A 125 25.27 -7.90 13.83
N SER A 126 24.15 -8.50 13.44
CA SER A 126 23.67 -8.36 12.07
C SER A 126 23.19 -6.93 11.80
N ARG A 127 23.57 -6.39 10.64
CA ARG A 127 23.18 -5.04 10.19
C ARG A 127 22.70 -5.06 8.75
N LEU A 128 21.66 -4.30 8.50
CA LEU A 128 21.12 -4.08 7.16
C LEU A 128 21.47 -2.67 6.69
N PHE A 129 22.07 -2.58 5.51
CA PHE A 129 22.27 -1.31 4.80
C PHE A 129 21.37 -1.28 3.57
N ILE A 130 20.66 -0.17 3.35
CA ILE A 130 19.78 0.05 2.19
C ILE A 130 20.25 1.33 1.50
N ASP A 131 20.69 1.20 0.26
CA ASP A 131 21.12 2.32 -0.57
C ASP A 131 20.04 2.67 -1.59
N LEU A 132 19.46 3.86 -1.45
CA LEU A 132 18.42 4.40 -2.34
C LEU A 132 18.94 5.50 -3.25
N ALA A 133 20.24 5.77 -3.22
CA ALA A 133 20.86 6.86 -3.96
C ALA A 133 21.25 6.46 -5.39
N VAL A 134 21.27 7.46 -6.27
CA VAL A 134 21.84 7.37 -7.62
C VAL A 134 22.62 8.65 -7.87
N PRO A 135 23.95 8.59 -7.99
CA PRO A 135 24.82 7.42 -7.85
C PRO A 135 24.81 6.83 -6.43
N PRO A 136 25.35 5.59 -6.23
CA PRO A 136 25.36 4.92 -4.94
C PRO A 136 26.02 5.74 -3.82
N ASP A 137 25.40 5.73 -2.66
CA ASP A 137 25.90 6.35 -1.42
C ASP A 137 26.78 5.42 -0.59
N ILE A 138 26.63 4.11 -0.80
CA ILE A 138 27.21 3.05 0.04
C ILE A 138 28.15 2.18 -0.81
N ASP A 139 29.38 2.01 -0.31
CA ASP A 139 30.39 1.16 -0.95
C ASP A 139 29.88 -0.29 -1.08
N GLU A 140 29.90 -0.82 -2.29
CA GLU A 140 29.46 -2.20 -2.62
C GLU A 140 30.25 -3.30 -1.87
N ASN A 141 31.39 -2.95 -1.31
CA ASN A 141 32.24 -3.89 -0.57
C ASN A 141 31.83 -4.07 0.89
N ILE A 142 30.90 -3.29 1.43
CA ILE A 142 30.50 -3.40 2.85
C ILE A 142 29.98 -4.80 3.25
N PRO A 143 29.37 -5.63 2.38
CA PRO A 143 28.98 -6.99 2.74
C PRO A 143 30.15 -7.92 3.03
N LYS A 144 31.40 -7.53 2.73
CA LYS A 144 32.61 -8.28 3.13
C LYS A 144 32.84 -8.20 4.66
N ILE A 145 32.16 -7.29 5.34
CA ILE A 145 32.16 -7.20 6.81
C ILE A 145 31.16 -8.24 7.35
N SER A 146 31.62 -9.09 8.25
CA SER A 146 30.75 -10.12 8.84
C SER A 146 29.48 -9.52 9.46
N GLY A 147 28.34 -10.14 9.18
CA GLY A 147 27.03 -9.69 9.67
C GLY A 147 26.43 -8.48 8.94
N VAL A 148 27.10 -7.93 7.93
CA VAL A 148 26.59 -6.79 7.14
C VAL A 148 25.94 -7.27 5.83
N ARG A 149 24.70 -6.83 5.59
CA ARG A 149 23.94 -7.04 4.36
C ARG A 149 23.65 -5.70 3.71
N LEU A 150 23.78 -5.64 2.39
CA LEU A 150 23.48 -4.46 1.58
C LEU A 150 22.34 -4.78 0.60
N ILE A 151 21.34 -3.90 0.54
CA ILE A 151 20.29 -3.85 -0.47
C ILE A 151 20.45 -2.53 -1.21
N ASN A 152 20.65 -2.57 -2.52
CA ASN A 152 20.74 -1.37 -3.35
C ASN A 152 19.38 -1.01 -3.97
N ILE A 153 19.33 0.16 -4.61
CA ILE A 153 18.11 0.67 -5.23
C ILE A 153 17.56 -0.26 -6.32
N ASP A 154 18.41 -1.01 -7.02
CA ASP A 154 17.94 -1.89 -8.08
C ASP A 154 17.24 -3.12 -7.52
N CYS A 155 17.72 -3.68 -6.41
CA CYS A 155 16.99 -4.71 -5.67
C CYS A 155 15.60 -4.21 -5.20
N ILE A 156 15.52 -2.97 -4.70
CA ILE A 156 14.24 -2.37 -4.29
C ILE A 156 13.32 -2.14 -5.49
N LYS A 157 13.85 -1.71 -6.65
CA LYS A 157 13.07 -1.59 -7.89
C LYS A 157 12.55 -2.95 -8.39
N GLN A 158 13.35 -4.00 -8.26
CA GLN A 158 12.91 -5.36 -8.61
C GLN A 158 11.74 -5.79 -7.73
N LEU A 159 11.82 -5.60 -6.41
CA LEU A 159 10.69 -5.83 -5.49
C LEU A 159 9.45 -4.99 -5.85
N ALA A 160 9.66 -3.74 -6.32
CA ALA A 160 8.57 -2.89 -6.78
C ALA A 160 7.88 -3.47 -8.03
N ASN A 161 8.66 -4.02 -8.97
CA ASN A 161 8.12 -4.63 -10.19
C ASN A 161 7.35 -5.92 -9.90
N GLU A 162 7.86 -6.76 -9.00
CA GLU A 162 7.17 -7.96 -8.54
C GLU A 162 5.83 -7.61 -7.87
N ASN A 163 5.82 -6.60 -7.00
CA ASN A 163 4.60 -6.09 -6.38
C ASN A 163 3.62 -5.48 -7.40
N ASN A 164 4.12 -4.87 -8.48
CA ASN A 164 3.28 -4.35 -9.56
C ASN A 164 2.64 -5.48 -10.38
N ALA A 165 3.35 -6.57 -10.64
CA ALA A 165 2.79 -7.75 -11.29
C ALA A 165 1.62 -8.34 -10.47
N LEU A 166 1.82 -8.51 -9.15
CA LEU A 166 0.75 -8.94 -8.23
C LEU A 166 -0.45 -7.97 -8.20
N LYS A 167 -0.21 -6.66 -8.41
CA LYS A 167 -1.30 -5.68 -8.55
C LYS A 167 -2.10 -5.85 -9.82
N LEU A 168 -1.48 -6.20 -10.94
CA LEU A 168 -2.20 -6.42 -12.20
C LEU A 168 -3.20 -7.56 -12.04
N ASP A 169 -2.82 -8.69 -11.45
CA ASP A 169 -3.75 -9.78 -11.14
C ASP A 169 -4.87 -9.32 -10.21
N SER A 170 -4.53 -8.51 -9.20
CA SER A 170 -5.52 -7.95 -8.27
C SER A 170 -6.47 -6.95 -8.94
N VAL A 171 -6.02 -6.25 -10.00
CA VAL A 171 -6.87 -5.35 -10.79
C VAL A 171 -7.89 -6.14 -11.61
N GLU A 172 -7.50 -7.26 -12.21
CA GLU A 172 -8.45 -8.11 -12.94
C GLU A 172 -9.52 -8.69 -11.99
N SER A 173 -9.10 -9.23 -10.84
CA SER A 173 -10.04 -9.70 -9.82
C SER A 173 -10.96 -8.58 -9.31
N ALA A 174 -10.45 -7.36 -9.15
CA ALA A 174 -11.27 -6.21 -8.76
C ALA A 174 -12.28 -5.83 -9.85
N LYS A 175 -11.92 -5.93 -11.13
CA LYS A 175 -12.86 -5.69 -12.25
C LYS A 175 -14.01 -6.70 -12.24
N GLU A 176 -13.71 -7.99 -12.02
CA GLU A 176 -14.75 -9.02 -11.92
C GLU A 176 -15.75 -8.69 -10.81
N ILE A 177 -15.25 -8.34 -9.61
CA ILE A 177 -16.11 -7.92 -8.49
C ILE A 177 -16.95 -6.68 -8.86
N ILE A 178 -16.37 -5.70 -9.55
CA ILE A 178 -17.10 -4.50 -9.99
C ILE A 178 -18.21 -4.88 -10.97
N PHE A 179 -17.95 -5.74 -11.93
CA PHE A 179 -18.96 -6.19 -12.90
C PHE A 179 -20.13 -6.90 -12.21
N GLU A 180 -19.85 -7.81 -11.26
CA GLU A 180 -20.88 -8.47 -10.47
C GLU A 180 -21.73 -7.47 -9.68
N GLU A 181 -21.11 -6.52 -8.99
CA GLU A 181 -21.80 -5.51 -8.19
C GLU A 181 -22.62 -4.53 -9.07
N ILE A 182 -22.15 -4.22 -10.29
CA ILE A 182 -22.91 -3.43 -11.27
C ILE A 182 -24.15 -4.18 -11.70
N GLU A 183 -24.06 -5.48 -11.98
CA GLU A 183 -25.23 -6.29 -12.35
C GLU A 183 -26.26 -6.35 -11.21
N VAL A 184 -25.82 -6.48 -9.97
CA VAL A 184 -26.71 -6.41 -8.80
C VAL A 184 -27.38 -5.03 -8.70
N LEU A 185 -26.60 -3.96 -8.86
CA LEU A 185 -27.12 -2.60 -8.81
C LEU A 185 -28.16 -2.32 -9.92
N LYS A 186 -27.90 -2.78 -11.15
CA LYS A 186 -28.85 -2.66 -12.26
C LYS A 186 -30.19 -3.34 -11.94
N LYS A 187 -30.13 -4.55 -11.37
CA LYS A 187 -31.33 -5.28 -10.93
C LYS A 187 -32.07 -4.49 -9.83
N ASP A 188 -31.37 -3.94 -8.86
CA ASP A 188 -31.98 -3.15 -7.78
C ASP A 188 -32.63 -1.87 -8.31
N LEU A 189 -31.98 -1.15 -9.23
CA LEU A 189 -32.52 0.04 -9.85
C LEU A 189 -33.81 -0.28 -10.64
N ALA A 190 -33.77 -1.29 -11.52
CA ALA A 190 -34.93 -1.74 -12.28
C ALA A 190 -36.08 -2.14 -11.34
N PHE A 191 -35.80 -2.81 -10.25
CA PHE A 191 -36.80 -3.16 -9.25
C PHE A 191 -37.41 -1.93 -8.58
N HIS A 192 -36.57 -0.95 -8.17
CA HIS A 192 -37.04 0.31 -7.57
C HIS A 192 -37.91 1.14 -8.54
N GLU A 193 -37.53 1.20 -9.81
CA GLU A 193 -38.33 1.88 -10.84
C GLU A 193 -39.70 1.18 -11.07
N PHE A 194 -39.76 -0.12 -10.87
CA PHE A 194 -40.98 -0.90 -10.98
C PHE A 194 -41.93 -0.80 -9.78
N LEU A 195 -41.38 -0.54 -8.56
CA LEU A 195 -42.16 -0.51 -7.32
C LEU A 195 -43.49 0.31 -7.41
N PRO A 196 -43.52 1.52 -8.01
CA PRO A 196 -44.77 2.31 -8.15
C PRO A 196 -45.85 1.59 -8.95
N CYS A 197 -45.45 0.76 -9.91
CA CYS A 197 -46.39 0.02 -10.77
C CYS A 197 -46.84 -1.30 -10.13
N MET A 198 -46.16 -1.77 -9.09
CA MET A 198 -46.43 -3.07 -8.46
C MET A 198 -47.87 -3.19 -7.93
N GLN A 199 -48.46 -2.10 -7.43
CA GLN A 199 -49.80 -2.10 -6.89
C GLN A 199 -50.88 -2.32 -8.02
N SER A 200 -50.67 -1.71 -9.16
CA SER A 200 -51.56 -1.90 -10.33
C SER A 200 -51.50 -3.34 -10.83
N VAL A 201 -50.29 -3.91 -10.85
CA VAL A 201 -50.11 -5.29 -11.27
C VAL A 201 -50.70 -6.28 -10.23
N LYS A 202 -50.54 -5.99 -8.92
CA LYS A 202 -51.22 -6.78 -7.86
C LYS A 202 -52.71 -6.86 -8.00
N ASN A 203 -53.35 -5.76 -8.41
CA ASN A 203 -54.79 -5.73 -8.60
C ASN A 203 -55.29 -6.57 -9.81
N ALA A 204 -54.40 -6.80 -10.77
CA ALA A 204 -54.71 -7.57 -11.99
C ALA A 204 -54.43 -9.07 -11.86
N MET A 205 -53.71 -9.50 -10.83
CA MET A 205 -53.32 -10.91 -10.61
C MET A 205 -53.72 -11.41 -9.20
N PRO A 206 -53.91 -12.74 -9.02
CA PRO A 206 -54.11 -13.31 -7.69
C PRO A 206 -53.00 -12.89 -6.74
N SER A 207 -53.35 -12.40 -5.57
CA SER A 207 -52.49 -11.63 -4.67
C SER A 207 -51.16 -12.27 -4.25
N ASP A 208 -51.06 -13.58 -4.33
CA ASP A 208 -49.88 -14.35 -3.83
C ASP A 208 -48.87 -14.71 -4.94
N PHE A 209 -49.27 -14.65 -6.19
CA PHE A 209 -48.42 -15.08 -7.31
C PHE A 209 -47.44 -13.99 -7.76
N SER A 210 -47.87 -12.75 -7.80
CA SER A 210 -47.11 -11.66 -8.42
C SER A 210 -45.82 -11.30 -7.63
N GLU A 211 -45.89 -11.30 -6.31
CA GLU A 211 -44.78 -10.88 -5.47
C GLU A 211 -43.65 -11.96 -5.45
N LYS A 212 -44.03 -13.21 -5.24
CA LYS A 212 -43.10 -14.35 -5.28
C LYS A 212 -42.44 -14.50 -6.64
N PHE A 213 -43.19 -14.27 -7.71
CA PHE A 213 -42.67 -14.35 -9.08
C PHE A 213 -41.64 -13.29 -9.40
N ILE A 214 -41.88 -12.03 -9.00
CA ILE A 214 -40.92 -10.94 -9.24
C ILE A 214 -39.63 -11.12 -8.43
N TYR A 215 -39.73 -11.52 -7.14
CA TYR A 215 -38.55 -11.81 -6.34
C TYR A 215 -37.73 -12.98 -6.90
N LYS A 216 -38.40 -14.00 -7.41
CA LYS A 216 -37.70 -15.13 -8.03
C LYS A 216 -37.03 -14.73 -9.32
N LEU A 217 -37.69 -13.94 -10.18
CA LEU A 217 -37.08 -13.41 -11.40
C LEU A 217 -35.82 -12.58 -11.12
N LYS A 218 -35.84 -11.74 -10.08
CA LYS A 218 -34.67 -10.94 -9.67
C LYS A 218 -33.43 -11.80 -9.40
N SER A 219 -33.61 -13.03 -8.89
CA SER A 219 -32.50 -13.96 -8.62
C SER A 219 -32.06 -14.79 -9.81
N ASP A 220 -32.96 -15.04 -10.77
CA ASP A 220 -32.77 -16.08 -11.78
C ASP A 220 -32.39 -15.55 -13.16
N VAL A 221 -32.51 -14.23 -13.40
CA VAL A 221 -32.23 -13.63 -14.73
C VAL A 221 -31.19 -12.52 -14.64
N SER A 222 -30.58 -12.17 -15.78
CA SER A 222 -29.64 -11.04 -15.87
C SER A 222 -30.34 -9.69 -15.64
N ALA A 223 -29.58 -8.65 -15.34
CA ALA A 223 -30.14 -7.31 -15.12
C ALA A 223 -30.90 -6.79 -16.32
N GLU A 224 -30.45 -7.06 -17.55
CA GLU A 224 -31.08 -6.64 -18.80
C GLU A 224 -32.40 -7.37 -19.02
N GLU A 225 -32.41 -8.68 -18.83
CA GLU A 225 -33.63 -9.50 -18.90
C GLU A 225 -34.64 -9.09 -17.84
N PHE A 226 -34.19 -8.85 -16.61
CA PHE A 226 -35.06 -8.41 -15.53
C PHE A 226 -35.71 -7.08 -15.81
N ALA A 227 -34.97 -6.08 -16.29
CA ALA A 227 -35.53 -4.79 -16.68
C ALA A 227 -36.57 -4.93 -17.82
N ARG A 228 -36.26 -5.76 -18.83
CA ARG A 228 -37.19 -6.03 -19.96
C ARG A 228 -38.50 -6.71 -19.50
N ILE A 229 -38.39 -7.68 -18.60
CA ILE A 229 -39.54 -8.37 -18.05
C ILE A 229 -40.43 -7.41 -17.24
N LEU A 230 -39.82 -6.56 -16.40
CA LEU A 230 -40.56 -5.56 -15.64
C LEU A 230 -41.29 -4.55 -16.51
N GLU A 231 -40.69 -4.13 -17.63
CA GLU A 231 -41.33 -3.25 -18.60
C GLU A 231 -42.54 -3.91 -19.26
N ILE A 232 -42.42 -5.17 -19.67
CA ILE A 232 -43.54 -5.95 -20.21
C ILE A 232 -44.67 -6.06 -19.18
N TYR A 233 -44.32 -6.36 -17.93
CA TYR A 233 -45.26 -6.54 -16.84
C TYR A 233 -46.02 -5.24 -16.55
N ARG A 234 -45.35 -4.07 -16.58
CA ARG A 234 -45.97 -2.75 -16.44
C ARG A 234 -46.98 -2.48 -17.54
N LYS A 235 -46.59 -2.72 -18.81
CA LYS A 235 -47.48 -2.54 -19.98
C LYS A 235 -48.74 -3.42 -19.93
N CYS A 236 -48.64 -4.62 -19.36
CA CYS A 236 -49.77 -5.50 -19.14
C CYS A 236 -50.74 -4.96 -18.08
N GLY A 237 -50.24 -4.21 -17.07
CA GLY A 237 -51.09 -3.59 -16.04
C GLY A 237 -51.78 -2.27 -16.47
N GLU A 238 -51.23 -1.56 -17.45
CA GLU A 238 -51.76 -0.29 -17.96
C GLU A 238 -52.92 -0.48 -18.98
N ASN A 239 -53.09 -1.68 -19.54
CA ASN A 239 -54.08 -2.00 -20.54
C ASN A 239 -55.38 -2.64 -19.97
N ASN A 240 -55.53 -2.64 -18.65
CA ASN A 240 -56.73 -3.05 -17.95
C ASN A 240 -57.29 -1.87 -17.10
#